data_d3ee7091567ca210464d4b17c039f8e1
#
_entry.id   d3ee7091567ca210464d4b17c039f8e1
#
_cell.length_a   1.000
_cell.length_b   1.000
_cell.length_c   1.000
_cell.angle_alpha   90.00
_cell.angle_beta   90.00
_cell.angle_gamma   90.00
#
_symmetry.space_group_name_H-M   'P 1'
#
loop_
_entity.id
_entity.type
_entity.pdbx_description
1 polymer ?
#
loop_
_entity_poly.entity_id
_entity_poly.type
_entity_poly.pdbx_seq_one_letter_code
_entity_poly.pdbx_strand_id
1 'polypeptide(L)'
;MTAVATPDAARLVFAAVAGLILLLILIIKFKVHAMISILIGAVGIGLMAGMPLSDIIGSVNEGIGNTLKGIALLVGLGSMFGAILEESGGAQTLAVTMVRRFGDEKAAWALGITGLVVAMPVFFDAGLIILIPLAFSLAKRTKRSVLYYVIPLLAGLAVGHAFIPPTPGPVLVASMLGVDLGLSLIHISEPT
;
A
#
# COMPACT_ATOMS: atom_id res chain seq x y z
N MET A 1 7.77 -36.44 -25.67
CA MET A 1 7.02 -35.17 -25.64
C MET A 1 5.60 -35.49 -25.17
N THR A 2 5.35 -35.48 -23.87
CA THR A 2 4.02 -35.65 -23.33
C THR A 2 3.27 -34.32 -23.55
N ALA A 3 2.22 -34.33 -24.37
CA ALA A 3 1.34 -33.19 -24.56
C ALA A 3 0.82 -32.76 -23.18
N VAL A 4 1.26 -31.62 -22.70
CA VAL A 4 0.65 -30.98 -21.54
C VAL A 4 -0.76 -30.60 -21.97
N ALA A 5 -1.76 -31.39 -21.51
CA ALA A 5 -3.16 -31.07 -21.77
C ALA A 5 -3.40 -29.63 -21.28
N THR A 6 -3.88 -28.76 -22.18
CA THR A 6 -4.27 -27.40 -21.80
C THR A 6 -5.30 -27.53 -20.66
N PRO A 7 -5.05 -26.96 -19.48
CA PRO A 7 -5.98 -27.09 -18.37
C PRO A 7 -7.35 -26.52 -18.80
N ASP A 8 -8.41 -27.28 -18.50
CA ASP A 8 -9.79 -26.84 -18.72
C ASP A 8 -10.01 -25.47 -18.03
N ALA A 9 -10.56 -24.49 -18.73
CA ALA A 9 -10.80 -23.15 -18.21
C ALA A 9 -11.60 -23.21 -16.89
N ALA A 10 -12.55 -24.14 -16.78
CA ALA A 10 -13.31 -24.37 -15.56
C ALA A 10 -12.41 -24.79 -14.38
N ARG A 11 -11.40 -25.65 -14.62
CA ARG A 11 -10.41 -26.06 -13.62
C ARG A 11 -9.55 -24.89 -13.14
N LEU A 12 -9.12 -24.03 -14.05
CA LEU A 12 -8.33 -22.84 -13.71
C LEU A 12 -9.13 -21.85 -12.86
N VAL A 13 -10.37 -21.57 -13.23
CA VAL A 13 -11.28 -20.71 -12.45
C VAL A 13 -11.54 -21.31 -11.06
N PHE A 14 -11.81 -22.62 -10.99
CA PHE A 14 -11.99 -23.30 -9.70
C PHE A 14 -10.74 -23.22 -8.84
N ALA A 15 -9.55 -23.47 -9.38
CA ALA A 15 -8.28 -23.38 -8.66
C ALA A 15 -8.04 -21.97 -8.12
N ALA A 16 -8.30 -20.94 -8.93
CA ALA A 16 -8.14 -19.54 -8.52
C ALA A 16 -9.11 -19.18 -7.37
N VAL A 17 -10.39 -19.52 -7.49
CA VAL A 17 -11.39 -19.23 -6.46
C VAL A 17 -11.10 -20.00 -5.16
N ALA A 18 -10.79 -21.30 -5.27
CA ALA A 18 -10.48 -22.15 -4.12
C ALA A 18 -9.20 -21.69 -3.41
N GLY A 19 -8.17 -21.26 -4.16
CA GLY A 19 -6.93 -20.73 -3.60
C GLY A 19 -7.16 -19.39 -2.90
N LEU A 20 -7.99 -18.51 -3.43
CA LEU A 20 -8.36 -17.26 -2.79
C LEU A 20 -9.14 -17.52 -1.46
N ILE A 21 -10.07 -18.45 -1.47
CA ILE A 21 -10.81 -18.86 -0.27
C ILE A 21 -9.84 -19.44 0.76
N LEU A 22 -8.93 -20.32 0.35
CA LEU A 22 -7.90 -20.88 1.24
C LEU A 22 -7.06 -19.77 1.89
N LEU A 23 -6.58 -18.81 1.12
CA LEU A 23 -5.83 -17.64 1.59
C LEU A 23 -6.62 -16.87 2.64
N LEU A 24 -7.87 -16.54 2.37
CA LEU A 24 -8.72 -15.82 3.31
C LEU A 24 -8.98 -16.61 4.60
N ILE A 25 -9.21 -17.93 4.51
CA ILE A 25 -9.36 -18.80 5.67
C ILE A 25 -8.08 -18.81 6.52
N LEU A 26 -6.90 -18.91 5.89
CA LEU A 26 -5.63 -18.90 6.60
C LEU A 26 -5.43 -17.58 7.37
N ILE A 27 -5.75 -16.45 6.76
CA ILE A 27 -5.57 -15.13 7.40
C ILE A 27 -6.63 -14.90 8.47
N ILE A 28 -7.91 -15.11 8.16
CA ILE A 28 -9.02 -14.69 9.03
C ILE A 28 -9.21 -15.68 10.17
N LYS A 29 -9.29 -16.99 9.86
CA LYS A 29 -9.61 -18.02 10.84
C LYS A 29 -8.38 -18.52 11.59
N PHE A 30 -7.31 -18.82 10.86
CA PHE A 30 -6.08 -19.38 11.46
C PHE A 30 -5.08 -18.30 11.88
N LYS A 31 -5.32 -17.02 11.54
CA LYS A 31 -4.44 -15.89 11.85
C LYS A 31 -2.98 -16.10 11.42
N VAL A 32 -2.78 -16.84 10.35
CA VAL A 32 -1.48 -17.06 9.74
C VAL A 32 -1.01 -15.75 9.12
N HIS A 33 0.29 -15.47 9.22
CA HIS A 33 0.87 -14.25 8.63
C HIS A 33 0.55 -14.16 7.14
N ALA A 34 0.14 -12.97 6.68
CA ALA A 34 -0.36 -12.76 5.32
C ALA A 34 0.62 -13.25 4.23
N MET A 35 1.92 -12.98 4.39
CA MET A 35 2.96 -13.42 3.44
C MET A 35 3.00 -14.96 3.31
N ILE A 36 2.92 -15.68 4.42
CA ILE A 36 2.91 -17.15 4.43
C ILE A 36 1.62 -17.67 3.78
N SER A 37 0.49 -17.04 4.08
CA SER A 37 -0.81 -17.39 3.51
C SER A 37 -0.85 -17.22 1.98
N ILE A 38 -0.21 -16.14 1.48
CA ILE A 38 -0.10 -15.88 0.04
C ILE A 38 0.75 -16.96 -0.63
N LEU A 39 1.89 -17.36 -0.05
CA LEU A 39 2.75 -18.42 -0.59
C LEU A 39 2.02 -19.77 -0.60
N ILE A 40 1.34 -20.13 0.49
CA ILE A 40 0.53 -21.35 0.56
C ILE A 40 -0.58 -21.32 -0.47
N GLY A 41 -1.28 -20.18 -0.60
CA GLY A 41 -2.34 -19.98 -1.59
C GLY A 41 -1.82 -20.14 -3.02
N ALA A 42 -0.68 -19.53 -3.35
CA ALA A 42 -0.06 -19.65 -4.67
C ALA A 42 0.30 -21.10 -5.02
N VAL A 43 0.93 -21.81 -4.08
CA VAL A 43 1.24 -23.24 -4.26
C VAL A 43 -0.04 -24.06 -4.39
N GLY A 44 -1.05 -23.78 -3.57
CA GLY A 44 -2.35 -24.45 -3.62
C GLY A 44 -3.05 -24.28 -4.97
N ILE A 45 -3.05 -23.05 -5.52
CA ILE A 45 -3.59 -22.77 -6.86
C ILE A 45 -2.86 -23.60 -7.92
N GLY A 46 -1.53 -23.60 -7.91
CA GLY A 46 -0.73 -24.34 -8.87
C GLY A 46 -1.01 -25.85 -8.82
N LEU A 47 -1.12 -26.43 -7.62
CA LEU A 47 -1.45 -27.85 -7.44
C LEU A 47 -2.86 -28.19 -7.95
N MET A 48 -3.84 -27.37 -7.62
CA MET A 48 -5.23 -27.56 -8.09
C MET A 48 -5.35 -27.36 -9.61
N ALA A 49 -4.57 -26.47 -10.18
CA ALA A 49 -4.46 -26.27 -11.62
C ALA A 49 -3.78 -27.49 -12.33
N GLY A 50 -3.09 -28.36 -11.57
CA GLY A 50 -2.40 -29.53 -12.08
C GLY A 50 -1.01 -29.25 -12.60
N MET A 51 -0.37 -28.19 -12.12
CA MET A 51 1.02 -27.87 -12.47
C MET A 51 2.00 -28.79 -11.73
N PRO A 52 3.10 -29.22 -12.38
CA PRO A 52 4.21 -29.87 -11.70
C PRO A 52 4.79 -28.97 -10.60
N LEU A 53 5.27 -29.56 -9.51
CA LEU A 53 5.80 -28.78 -8.37
C LEU A 53 7.01 -27.90 -8.78
N SER A 54 7.85 -28.40 -9.69
CA SER A 54 8.95 -27.61 -10.27
C SER A 54 8.48 -26.31 -10.92
N ASP A 55 7.39 -26.38 -11.65
CA ASP A 55 6.83 -25.26 -12.42
C ASP A 55 6.12 -24.26 -11.50
N ILE A 56 5.50 -24.77 -10.42
CA ILE A 56 4.90 -23.93 -9.36
C ILE A 56 6.00 -23.10 -8.69
N ILE A 57 7.11 -23.74 -8.29
CA ILE A 57 8.24 -23.05 -7.65
C ILE A 57 8.85 -22.04 -8.62
N GLY A 58 9.03 -22.43 -9.88
CA GLY A 58 9.50 -21.54 -10.95
C GLY A 58 8.61 -20.30 -11.11
N SER A 59 7.30 -20.51 -11.21
CA SER A 59 6.31 -19.43 -11.37
C SER A 59 6.27 -18.49 -10.16
N VAL A 60 6.37 -19.01 -8.94
CA VAL A 60 6.43 -18.20 -7.72
C VAL A 60 7.70 -17.34 -7.70
N ASN A 61 8.85 -17.94 -8.00
CA ASN A 61 10.13 -17.22 -8.04
C ASN A 61 10.14 -16.13 -9.13
N GLU A 62 9.63 -16.47 -10.31
CA GLU A 62 9.51 -15.51 -11.41
C GLU A 62 8.55 -14.36 -11.08
N GLY A 63 7.39 -14.65 -10.48
CA GLY A 63 6.44 -13.66 -10.04
C GLY A 63 7.03 -12.69 -9.02
N ILE A 64 7.71 -13.19 -8.00
CA ILE A 64 8.42 -12.38 -7.00
C ILE A 64 9.53 -11.56 -7.68
N GLY A 65 10.36 -12.20 -8.50
CA GLY A 65 11.47 -11.55 -9.18
C GLY A 65 11.03 -10.41 -10.11
N ASN A 66 10.02 -10.65 -10.93
CA ASN A 66 9.49 -9.65 -11.85
C ASN A 66 8.85 -8.47 -11.11
N THR A 67 8.09 -8.73 -10.04
CA THR A 67 7.52 -7.69 -9.18
C THR A 67 8.63 -6.84 -8.56
N LEU A 68 9.61 -7.47 -7.91
CA LEU A 68 10.72 -6.76 -7.26
C LEU A 68 11.57 -5.98 -8.26
N LYS A 69 11.85 -6.54 -9.43
CA LYS A 69 12.61 -5.86 -10.48
C LYS A 69 12.03 -4.50 -10.87
N GLY A 70 10.69 -4.41 -10.90
CA GLY A 70 10.00 -3.17 -11.28
C GLY A 70 9.96 -2.12 -10.16
N ILE A 71 9.95 -2.54 -8.89
CA ILE A 71 9.64 -1.63 -7.78
C ILE A 71 10.74 -1.51 -6.71
N ALA A 72 11.69 -2.45 -6.64
CA ALA A 72 12.63 -2.54 -5.51
C ALA A 72 13.46 -1.27 -5.31
N LEU A 73 13.98 -0.68 -6.39
CA LEU A 73 14.79 0.53 -6.30
C LEU A 73 13.96 1.72 -5.82
N LEU A 74 12.77 1.89 -6.37
CA LEU A 74 11.89 3.01 -6.05
C LEU A 74 11.38 2.92 -4.60
N VAL A 75 10.95 1.73 -4.18
CA VAL A 75 10.51 1.47 -2.80
C VAL A 75 11.68 1.59 -1.83
N GLY A 76 12.87 1.06 -2.19
CA GLY A 76 14.07 1.15 -1.37
C GLY A 76 14.50 2.60 -1.15
N LEU A 77 14.68 3.37 -2.21
CA LEU A 77 15.05 4.78 -2.10
C LEU A 77 13.96 5.63 -1.43
N GLY A 78 12.70 5.36 -1.73
CA GLY A 78 11.55 6.04 -1.12
C GLY A 78 11.49 5.79 0.40
N SER A 79 11.70 4.54 0.85
CA SER A 79 11.71 4.22 2.28
C SER A 79 12.92 4.82 3.01
N MET A 80 14.10 4.86 2.38
CA MET A 80 15.28 5.54 2.95
C MET A 80 15.03 7.04 3.11
N PHE A 81 14.45 7.70 2.09
CA PHE A 81 14.09 9.11 2.17
C PHE A 81 13.01 9.35 3.25
N GLY A 82 12.01 8.46 3.33
CA GLY A 82 10.99 8.50 4.36
C GLY A 82 11.58 8.40 5.78
N ALA A 83 12.49 7.48 6.01
CA ALA A 83 13.17 7.32 7.30
C ALA A 83 14.00 8.56 7.68
N ILE A 84 14.70 9.16 6.72
CA ILE A 84 15.44 10.42 6.96
C ILE A 84 14.48 11.55 7.34
N LEU A 85 13.34 11.67 6.65
CA LEU A 85 12.34 12.68 6.94
C LEU A 85 11.69 12.48 8.32
N GLU A 86 11.52 11.23 8.72
CA GLU A 86 11.01 10.84 10.03
C GLU A 86 12.00 11.19 11.13
N GLU A 87 13.23 10.70 11.04
CA GLU A 87 14.29 10.93 12.05
C GLU A 87 14.69 12.39 12.18
N SER A 88 14.70 13.15 11.07
CA SER A 88 14.99 14.58 11.10
C SER A 88 13.87 15.44 11.71
N GLY A 89 12.70 14.86 12.00
CA GLY A 89 11.51 15.60 12.43
C GLY A 89 10.89 16.47 11.32
N GLY A 90 11.31 16.27 10.07
CA GLY A 90 10.82 17.02 8.90
C GLY A 90 9.32 16.87 8.70
N ALA A 91 8.78 15.66 8.83
CA ALA A 91 7.36 15.38 8.73
C ALA A 91 6.54 16.14 9.79
N GLN A 92 7.02 16.16 11.04
CA GLN A 92 6.37 16.89 12.13
C GLN A 92 6.46 18.40 11.93
N THR A 93 7.61 18.91 11.48
CA THR A 93 7.81 20.34 11.19
C THR A 93 6.88 20.81 10.08
N LEU A 94 6.74 20.02 9.01
CA LEU A 94 5.80 20.29 7.93
C LEU A 94 4.36 20.38 8.47
N ALA A 95 3.92 19.41 9.27
CA ALA A 95 2.59 19.38 9.84
C ALA A 95 2.29 20.59 10.73
N VAL A 96 3.21 20.92 11.63
CA VAL A 96 3.08 22.09 12.52
C VAL A 96 3.03 23.38 11.70
N THR A 97 3.84 23.50 10.67
CA THR A 97 3.88 24.68 9.79
C THR A 97 2.58 24.84 9.02
N MET A 98 2.06 23.73 8.46
CA MET A 98 0.78 23.74 7.76
C MET A 98 -0.37 24.15 8.68
N VAL A 99 -0.47 23.54 9.87
CA VAL A 99 -1.51 23.90 10.84
C VAL A 99 -1.41 25.38 11.26
N ARG A 100 -0.21 25.90 11.49
CA ARG A 100 -0.01 27.33 11.80
C ARG A 100 -0.48 28.23 10.68
N ARG A 101 -0.24 27.84 9.43
CA ARG A 101 -0.58 28.65 8.25
C ARG A 101 -2.08 28.67 7.95
N PHE A 102 -2.78 27.57 8.18
CA PHE A 102 -4.21 27.45 7.97
C PHE A 102 -5.05 27.95 9.14
N GLY A 103 -4.45 28.07 10.34
CA GLY A 103 -5.12 28.44 11.58
C GLY A 103 -5.99 27.34 12.18
N ASP A 104 -6.47 27.56 13.40
CA ASP A 104 -7.20 26.55 14.18
C ASP A 104 -8.54 26.13 13.56
N GLU A 105 -9.23 27.03 12.87
CA GLU A 105 -10.52 26.74 12.24
C GLU A 105 -10.39 25.73 11.10
N LYS A 106 -9.29 25.81 10.34
CA LYS A 106 -9.01 24.93 9.20
C LYS A 106 -7.97 23.86 9.50
N ALA A 107 -7.61 23.67 10.79
CA ALA A 107 -6.57 22.73 11.17
C ALA A 107 -6.89 21.27 10.81
N ALA A 108 -8.15 20.88 10.74
CA ALA A 108 -8.56 19.56 10.27
C ALA A 108 -8.21 19.34 8.78
N TRP A 109 -8.48 20.35 7.93
CA TRP A 109 -8.07 20.34 6.53
C TRP A 109 -6.55 20.36 6.38
N ALA A 110 -5.87 21.18 7.18
CA ALA A 110 -4.40 21.23 7.19
C ALA A 110 -3.80 19.85 7.51
N LEU A 111 -4.36 19.13 8.48
CA LEU A 111 -3.92 17.76 8.81
C LEU A 111 -4.19 16.77 7.68
N GLY A 112 -5.34 16.87 7.01
CA GLY A 112 -5.63 16.01 5.86
C GLY A 112 -4.63 16.22 4.72
N ILE A 113 -4.38 17.48 4.34
CA ILE A 113 -3.39 17.82 3.30
C ILE A 113 -1.97 17.41 3.74
N THR A 114 -1.63 17.64 5.01
CA THR A 114 -0.32 17.22 5.54
C THR A 114 -0.17 15.71 5.50
N GLY A 115 -1.20 14.97 5.90
CA GLY A 115 -1.22 13.51 5.80
C GLY A 115 -0.98 13.03 4.37
N LEU A 116 -1.65 13.65 3.40
CA LEU A 116 -1.46 13.36 1.98
C LEU A 116 0.00 13.58 1.53
N VAL A 117 0.58 14.72 1.88
CA VAL A 117 1.96 15.08 1.48
C VAL A 117 2.99 14.20 2.20
N VAL A 118 2.80 13.95 3.50
CA VAL A 118 3.71 13.12 4.29
C VAL A 118 3.65 11.66 3.85
N ALA A 119 2.49 11.17 3.43
CA ALA A 119 2.35 9.79 2.95
C ALA A 119 3.08 9.50 1.63
N MET A 120 3.54 10.51 0.90
CA MET A 120 4.35 10.29 -0.30
C MET A 120 5.69 9.62 0.04
N PRO A 121 6.54 10.21 0.91
CA PRO A 121 7.83 9.62 1.27
C PRO A 121 7.77 8.68 2.49
N VAL A 122 6.74 8.79 3.33
CA VAL A 122 6.63 8.06 4.61
C VAL A 122 5.49 7.05 4.53
N PHE A 123 5.72 5.81 4.98
CA PHE A 123 4.66 4.82 5.05
C PHE A 123 3.52 5.26 5.98
N PHE A 124 2.31 4.81 5.66
CA PHE A 124 1.09 5.17 6.39
C PHE A 124 1.24 5.02 7.92
N ASP A 125 1.75 3.88 8.38
CA ASP A 125 1.86 3.58 9.81
C ASP A 125 2.84 4.52 10.51
N ALA A 126 4.00 4.77 9.93
CA ALA A 126 5.00 5.69 10.45
C ALA A 126 4.47 7.14 10.43
N GLY A 127 3.87 7.59 9.34
CA GLY A 127 3.24 8.90 9.23
C GLY A 127 2.15 9.12 10.28
N LEU A 128 1.35 8.08 10.55
CA LEU A 128 0.33 8.12 11.60
C LEU A 128 0.95 8.28 12.98
N ILE A 129 1.94 7.46 13.33
CA ILE A 129 2.61 7.49 14.64
C ILE A 129 3.21 8.87 14.90
N ILE A 130 3.83 9.47 13.89
CA ILE A 130 4.49 10.80 14.00
C ILE A 130 3.46 11.91 14.17
N LEU A 131 2.34 11.86 13.43
CA LEU A 131 1.40 12.97 13.32
C LEU A 131 0.21 12.87 14.30
N ILE A 132 -0.07 11.70 14.85
CA ILE A 132 -1.19 11.52 15.79
C ILE A 132 -1.07 12.38 17.05
N PRO A 133 0.11 12.59 17.67
CA PRO A 133 0.27 13.48 18.80
C PRO A 133 -0.13 14.93 18.51
N LEU A 134 0.09 15.40 17.27
CA LEU A 134 -0.33 16.72 16.83
C LEU A 134 -1.86 16.84 16.78
N ALA A 135 -2.55 15.82 16.28
CA ALA A 135 -4.01 15.77 16.27
C ALA A 135 -4.60 15.83 17.70
N PHE A 136 -4.00 15.08 18.63
CA PHE A 136 -4.37 15.13 20.07
C PHE A 136 -4.14 16.53 20.68
N SER A 137 -2.98 17.13 20.39
CA SER A 137 -2.63 18.47 20.86
C SER A 137 -3.63 19.51 20.39
N LEU A 138 -4.00 19.46 19.10
CA LEU A 138 -5.00 20.35 18.51
C LEU A 138 -6.40 20.16 19.12
N ALA A 139 -6.83 18.91 19.31
CA ALA A 139 -8.10 18.61 19.95
C ALA A 139 -8.20 19.20 21.35
N LYS A 140 -7.11 19.08 22.13
CA LYS A 140 -7.02 19.63 23.49
C LYS A 140 -7.05 21.16 23.49
N ARG A 141 -6.32 21.78 22.56
CA ARG A 141 -6.23 23.26 22.45
C ARG A 141 -7.54 23.88 22.00
N THR A 142 -8.21 23.27 21.03
CA THR A 142 -9.45 23.79 20.43
C THR A 142 -10.73 23.33 21.13
N LYS A 143 -10.59 22.43 22.12
CA LYS A 143 -11.71 21.78 22.82
C LYS A 143 -12.70 21.05 21.89
N ARG A 144 -12.17 20.52 20.76
CA ARG A 144 -12.93 19.72 19.79
C ARG A 144 -12.63 18.24 19.97
N SER A 145 -13.48 17.38 19.41
CA SER A 145 -13.25 15.93 19.40
C SER A 145 -11.93 15.57 18.72
N VAL A 146 -11.22 14.62 19.27
CA VAL A 146 -9.98 14.08 18.66
C VAL A 146 -10.27 13.52 17.25
N LEU A 147 -11.41 12.87 17.06
CA LEU A 147 -11.82 12.32 15.77
C LEU A 147 -11.96 13.37 14.69
N TYR A 148 -12.31 14.62 15.05
CA TYR A 148 -12.41 15.74 14.10
C TYR A 148 -11.06 16.03 13.40
N TYR A 149 -9.94 15.72 14.05
CA TYR A 149 -8.59 15.90 13.52
C TYR A 149 -7.98 14.60 12.99
N VAL A 150 -8.27 13.49 13.65
CA VAL A 150 -7.70 12.18 13.27
C VAL A 150 -8.30 11.65 11.97
N ILE A 151 -9.60 11.82 11.74
CA ILE A 151 -10.24 11.31 10.52
C ILE A 151 -9.67 11.96 9.24
N PRO A 152 -9.57 13.30 9.12
CA PRO A 152 -8.92 13.90 7.96
C PRO A 152 -7.44 13.52 7.81
N LEU A 153 -6.70 13.41 8.91
CA LEU A 153 -5.32 12.95 8.90
C LEU A 153 -5.21 11.53 8.32
N LEU A 154 -6.02 10.60 8.83
CA LEU A 154 -6.07 9.23 8.33
C LEU A 154 -6.47 9.17 6.86
N ALA A 155 -7.48 9.96 6.46
CA ALA A 155 -7.92 10.02 5.07
C ALA A 155 -6.79 10.51 4.15
N GLY A 156 -6.08 11.58 4.53
CA GLY A 156 -4.93 12.09 3.77
C GLY A 156 -3.81 11.07 3.66
N LEU A 157 -3.42 10.46 4.79
CA LEU A 157 -2.39 9.41 4.80
C LEU A 157 -2.80 8.19 3.94
N ALA A 158 -4.05 7.74 4.06
CA ALA A 158 -4.54 6.58 3.32
C ALA A 158 -4.58 6.84 1.81
N VAL A 159 -5.08 8.00 1.39
CA VAL A 159 -5.12 8.40 -0.03
C VAL A 159 -3.71 8.55 -0.58
N GLY A 160 -2.82 9.25 0.13
CA GLY A 160 -1.43 9.39 -0.29
C GLY A 160 -0.73 8.05 -0.44
N HIS A 161 -0.90 7.16 0.54
CA HIS A 161 -0.29 5.84 0.51
C HIS A 161 -0.88 4.91 -0.57
N ALA A 162 -2.19 5.00 -0.84
CA ALA A 162 -2.86 4.12 -1.79
C ALA A 162 -2.71 4.55 -3.26
N PHE A 163 -2.57 5.85 -3.52
CA PHE A 163 -2.63 6.37 -4.90
C PHE A 163 -1.37 7.09 -5.37
N ILE A 164 -0.48 7.52 -4.48
CA ILE A 164 0.65 8.35 -4.88
C ILE A 164 1.97 7.55 -4.83
N PRO A 165 2.72 7.48 -5.96
CA PRO A 165 4.09 6.96 -5.92
C PRO A 165 4.98 7.79 -4.96
N PRO A 166 6.02 7.20 -4.36
CA PRO A 166 6.65 5.91 -4.65
C PRO A 166 6.16 4.73 -3.81
N THR A 167 4.95 4.77 -3.26
CA THR A 167 4.42 3.63 -2.51
C THR A 167 4.25 2.39 -3.39
N PRO A 168 4.43 1.17 -2.84
CA PRO A 168 4.51 -0.05 -3.65
C PRO A 168 3.25 -0.33 -4.48
N GLY A 169 2.06 -0.06 -3.95
CA GLY A 169 0.79 -0.33 -4.61
C GLY A 169 0.64 0.39 -5.96
N PRO A 170 0.66 1.73 -5.98
CA PRO A 170 0.58 2.52 -7.21
C PRO A 170 1.66 2.19 -8.22
N VAL A 171 2.90 1.98 -7.76
CA VAL A 171 4.03 1.65 -8.64
C VAL A 171 3.84 0.29 -9.31
N LEU A 172 3.37 -0.71 -8.54
CA LEU A 172 3.08 -2.03 -9.08
C LEU A 172 1.98 -1.97 -10.14
N VAL A 173 0.87 -1.30 -9.84
CA VAL A 173 -0.27 -1.17 -10.76
C VAL A 173 0.16 -0.45 -12.04
N ALA A 174 0.87 0.67 -11.94
CA ALA A 174 1.38 1.40 -13.10
C ALA A 174 2.33 0.53 -13.94
N SER A 175 3.21 -0.24 -13.30
CA SER A 175 4.12 -1.18 -13.99
C SER A 175 3.35 -2.29 -14.72
N MET A 176 2.31 -2.86 -14.09
CA MET A 176 1.48 -3.92 -14.72
C MET A 176 0.66 -3.39 -15.89
N LEU A 177 0.20 -2.15 -15.83
CA LEU A 177 -0.57 -1.50 -16.89
C LEU A 177 0.32 -0.86 -17.98
N GLY A 178 1.65 -0.83 -17.80
CA GLY A 178 2.59 -0.19 -18.71
C GLY A 178 2.41 1.33 -18.82
N VAL A 179 1.90 1.96 -17.75
CA VAL A 179 1.62 3.41 -17.71
C VAL A 179 2.82 4.15 -17.15
N ASP A 180 3.11 5.33 -17.71
CA ASP A 180 4.13 6.23 -17.17
C ASP A 180 3.70 6.76 -15.80
N LEU A 181 4.60 6.64 -14.79
CA LEU A 181 4.31 7.05 -13.42
C LEU A 181 4.07 8.56 -13.29
N GLY A 182 4.73 9.38 -14.11
CA GLY A 182 4.52 10.82 -14.12
C GLY A 182 3.13 11.20 -14.64
N LEU A 183 2.69 10.54 -15.72
CA LEU A 183 1.35 10.73 -16.27
C LEU A 183 0.27 10.20 -15.32
N SER A 184 0.52 9.12 -14.61
CA SER A 184 -0.40 8.60 -13.59
C SER A 184 -0.68 9.62 -12.49
N LEU A 185 0.33 10.38 -12.04
CA LEU A 185 0.15 11.46 -11.07
C LEU A 185 -0.70 12.62 -11.60
N ILE A 186 -0.58 12.95 -12.87
CA ILE A 186 -1.35 14.02 -13.51
C ILE A 186 -2.82 13.60 -13.65
N HIS A 187 -3.08 12.38 -14.11
CA HIS A 187 -4.44 11.88 -14.32
C HIS A 187 -5.23 11.56 -13.04
N ILE A 188 -4.57 11.35 -11.90
CA ILE A 188 -5.27 11.24 -10.60
C ILE A 188 -5.97 12.56 -10.22
N SER A 189 -5.48 13.68 -10.71
CA SER A 189 -6.02 15.01 -10.40
C SER A 189 -6.99 15.56 -11.44
N GLU A 190 -7.11 14.92 -12.60
CA GLU A 190 -8.03 15.36 -13.66
C GLU A 190 -9.21 14.40 -13.78
N PRO A 191 -10.43 14.80 -13.33
CA PRO A 191 -11.63 14.07 -13.68
C PRO A 191 -11.89 14.28 -15.18
N THR A 192 -11.72 13.22 -15.97
CA THR A 192 -12.20 13.16 -17.35
C THR A 192 -13.71 13.13 -17.40
#